data_38952b8891cf5fdce79cf0d31fea08d9
#
_entry.id   38952b8891cf5fdce79cf0d31fea08d9
#
_cell.length_a   1.000
_cell.length_b   1.000
_cell.length_c   1.000
_cell.angle_alpha   90.00
_cell.angle_beta   90.00
_cell.angle_gamma   90.00
#
_symmetry.space_group_name_H-M   'P 1'
#
loop_
_entity.id
_entity.type
_entity.pdbx_description
1 polymer ?
#
loop_
_entity_poly.entity_id
_entity_poly.type
_entity_poly.pdbx_seq_one_letter_code
_entity_poly.pdbx_strand_id
1 'polypeptide(L)'
;LVIGSRFHHGAEIHGLSGRREAGSTWANAAARFSLHRAYAGLTDTMSGFFVLRLDRCLPLVRAVDVNGFKFLYELLAVSRGRLRVAEVPLTFQPRISGSSKLDLAVFWDFLISLLHSLSFRLLPRRAISFALVGTSGVAVQLLATQLLMVSGHLGFGQALPLAVVAAA
;
A
#
# COMPACT_ATOMS: atom_id res chain seq x y z
N LEU A 1 -13.31 2.70 17.79
CA LEU A 1 -12.72 1.68 16.94
C LEU A 1 -11.85 0.78 17.80
N VAL A 2 -12.05 -0.55 17.69
CA VAL A 2 -11.17 -1.55 18.30
C VAL A 2 -10.60 -2.39 17.18
N ILE A 3 -9.29 -2.62 17.20
CA ILE A 3 -8.56 -3.37 16.17
C ILE A 3 -8.00 -4.63 16.82
N GLY A 4 -8.24 -5.80 16.20
CA GLY A 4 -7.52 -7.03 16.50
C GLY A 4 -6.16 -6.99 15.82
N SER A 5 -5.10 -6.78 16.59
CA SER A 5 -3.75 -6.62 16.08
C SER A 5 -2.96 -7.92 16.15
N ARG A 6 -2.29 -8.25 15.05
CA ARG A 6 -1.36 -9.39 14.94
C ARG A 6 0.03 -9.08 15.54
N PHE A 7 0.32 -7.79 15.73
CA PHE A 7 1.62 -7.30 16.20
C PHE A 7 1.56 -6.67 17.58
N HIS A 8 0.40 -6.70 18.24
CA HIS A 8 0.26 -6.22 19.62
C HIS A 8 0.93 -7.21 20.59
N HIS A 9 1.39 -6.70 21.72
CA HIS A 9 1.99 -7.53 22.76
C HIS A 9 0.99 -8.62 23.21
N GLY A 10 1.40 -9.89 23.18
CA GLY A 10 0.53 -11.03 23.46
C GLY A 10 -0.23 -11.59 22.25
N ALA A 11 0.00 -11.06 21.04
CA ALA A 11 -0.50 -11.67 19.82
C ALA A 11 0.40 -12.85 19.40
N GLU A 12 -0.19 -13.90 18.86
CA GLU A 12 0.52 -15.06 18.33
C GLU A 12 0.25 -15.19 16.84
N ILE A 13 1.32 -15.36 16.06
CA ILE A 13 1.22 -15.55 14.61
C ILE A 13 1.65 -16.98 14.28
N HIS A 14 0.70 -17.82 13.89
CA HIS A 14 0.97 -19.17 13.43
C HIS A 14 0.88 -19.27 11.91
N GLY A 15 1.86 -19.93 11.28
CA GLY A 15 1.81 -20.31 9.86
C GLY A 15 2.08 -19.19 8.84
N LEU A 16 2.62 -18.04 9.25
CA LEU A 16 3.16 -17.06 8.30
C LEU A 16 4.62 -17.43 7.93
N SER A 17 4.93 -17.46 6.64
CA SER A 17 6.34 -17.55 6.22
C SER A 17 7.06 -16.23 6.55
N GLY A 18 8.33 -16.29 6.96
CA GLY A 18 9.12 -15.11 7.37
C GLY A 18 9.13 -13.97 6.34
N ARG A 19 9.08 -14.30 5.03
CA ARG A 19 8.98 -13.28 3.96
C ARG A 19 7.65 -12.51 4.01
N ARG A 20 6.55 -13.18 4.34
CA ARG A 20 5.22 -12.54 4.45
C ARG A 20 5.10 -11.70 5.71
N GLU A 21 5.69 -12.18 6.78
CA GLU A 21 5.76 -11.44 8.04
C GLU A 21 6.56 -10.14 7.86
N ALA A 22 7.75 -10.21 7.27
CA ALA A 22 8.57 -9.05 6.96
C ALA A 22 7.84 -8.06 6.03
N GLY A 23 7.18 -8.55 4.97
CA GLY A 23 6.40 -7.71 4.07
C GLY A 23 5.22 -7.03 4.78
N SER A 24 4.53 -7.74 5.67
CA SER A 24 3.41 -7.18 6.44
C SER A 24 3.89 -6.13 7.46
N THR A 25 5.02 -6.38 8.12
CA THR A 25 5.64 -5.44 9.06
C THR A 25 6.07 -4.16 8.34
N TRP A 26 6.74 -4.30 7.19
CA TRP A 26 7.13 -3.16 6.36
C TRP A 26 5.92 -2.35 5.88
N ALA A 27 4.88 -3.02 5.37
CA ALA A 27 3.66 -2.37 4.93
C ALA A 27 2.96 -1.61 6.07
N ASN A 28 2.90 -2.18 7.27
CA ASN A 28 2.38 -1.49 8.44
C ASN A 28 3.23 -0.29 8.86
N ALA A 29 4.55 -0.38 8.78
CA ALA A 29 5.44 0.74 9.07
C ALA A 29 5.23 1.89 8.08
N ALA A 30 5.17 1.60 6.78
CA ALA A 30 4.89 2.57 5.73
C ALA A 30 3.50 3.21 5.89
N ALA A 31 2.48 2.40 6.20
CA ALA A 31 1.13 2.87 6.45
C ALA A 31 1.09 3.83 7.65
N ARG A 32 1.71 3.48 8.77
CA ARG A 32 1.79 4.35 9.95
C ARG A 32 2.48 5.67 9.67
N PHE A 33 3.56 5.66 8.89
CA PHE A 33 4.26 6.88 8.50
C PHE A 33 3.36 7.84 7.71
N SER A 34 2.45 7.31 6.88
CA SER A 34 1.52 8.12 6.08
C SER A 34 0.28 8.59 6.84
N LEU A 35 0.01 8.03 8.03
CA LEU A 35 -1.16 8.37 8.84
C LEU A 35 -0.88 9.57 9.77
N HIS A 36 -1.97 10.15 10.28
CA HIS A 36 -1.87 11.19 11.29
C HIS A 36 -1.13 10.68 12.54
N ARG A 37 -0.28 11.55 13.13
CA ARG A 37 0.55 11.22 14.31
C ARG A 37 -0.20 10.60 15.50
N ALA A 38 -1.50 10.86 15.62
CA ALA A 38 -2.34 10.25 16.65
C ALA A 38 -2.42 8.71 16.53
N TYR A 39 -2.06 8.15 15.38
CA TYR A 39 -2.05 6.72 15.08
C TYR A 39 -0.65 6.11 15.03
N ALA A 40 0.38 6.88 15.38
CA ALA A 40 1.78 6.41 15.35
C ALA A 40 2.04 5.21 16.28
N GLY A 41 1.28 5.08 17.35
CA GLY A 41 1.39 3.96 18.31
C GLY A 41 0.65 2.69 17.91
N LEU A 42 -0.12 2.70 16.81
CA LEU A 42 -0.83 1.50 16.36
C LEU A 42 0.15 0.46 15.81
N THR A 43 -0.09 -0.80 16.10
CA THR A 43 0.77 -1.90 15.68
C THR A 43 0.29 -2.56 14.39
N ASP A 44 -1.03 -2.60 14.12
CA ASP A 44 -1.61 -3.22 12.93
C ASP A 44 -2.68 -2.36 12.26
N THR A 45 -2.26 -1.43 11.43
CA THR A 45 -3.14 -0.54 10.67
C THR A 45 -3.82 -1.19 9.46
N MET A 46 -3.43 -2.42 9.15
CA MET A 46 -3.93 -3.19 8.00
C MET A 46 -4.66 -4.47 8.41
N SER A 47 -5.04 -4.58 9.67
CA SER A 47 -5.82 -5.71 10.15
C SER A 47 -7.18 -5.80 9.44
N GLY A 48 -7.58 -7.02 9.09
CA GLY A 48 -8.94 -7.32 8.63
C GLY A 48 -9.95 -7.48 9.77
N PHE A 49 -9.49 -7.50 11.01
CA PHE A 49 -10.31 -7.71 12.20
C PHE A 49 -10.44 -6.42 13.00
N PHE A 50 -11.59 -5.79 12.92
CA PHE A 50 -11.87 -4.57 13.69
C PHE A 50 -13.37 -4.41 13.93
N VAL A 51 -13.71 -3.70 14.98
CA VAL A 51 -15.07 -3.34 15.34
C VAL A 51 -15.18 -1.83 15.48
N LEU A 52 -16.20 -1.25 14.88
CA LEU A 52 -16.46 0.19 14.98
C LEU A 52 -17.92 0.46 15.34
N ARG A 53 -18.13 1.56 16.01
CA ARG A 53 -19.49 2.06 16.29
C ARG A 53 -20.01 2.78 15.06
N LEU A 54 -20.92 2.13 14.37
CA LEU A 54 -21.43 2.62 13.08
C LEU A 54 -22.20 3.96 13.23
N ASP A 55 -22.96 4.12 14.31
CA ASP A 55 -23.70 5.34 14.62
C ASP A 55 -22.81 6.61 14.57
N ARG A 56 -21.57 6.51 15.08
CA ARG A 56 -20.62 7.61 15.15
C ARG A 56 -19.63 7.66 13.98
N CYS A 57 -19.42 6.56 13.29
CA CYS A 57 -18.42 6.43 12.24
C CYS A 57 -19.01 6.47 10.83
N LEU A 58 -20.33 6.46 10.67
CA LEU A 58 -21.00 6.37 9.37
C LEU A 58 -20.53 7.42 8.35
N PRO A 59 -20.36 8.70 8.71
CA PRO A 59 -19.86 9.71 7.77
C PRO A 59 -18.43 9.39 7.28
N LEU A 60 -17.57 8.88 8.17
CA LEU A 60 -16.21 8.46 7.82
C LEU A 60 -16.21 7.22 6.95
N VAL A 61 -17.06 6.23 7.28
CA VAL A 61 -17.22 5.02 6.48
C VAL A 61 -17.67 5.33 5.06
N ARG A 62 -18.62 6.25 4.89
CA ARG A 62 -19.09 6.71 3.57
C ARG A 62 -18.04 7.50 2.78
N ALA A 63 -17.09 8.13 3.46
CA ALA A 63 -16.00 8.86 2.83
C ALA A 63 -14.81 7.98 2.47
N VAL A 64 -14.83 6.71 2.85
CA VAL A 64 -13.80 5.73 2.51
C VAL A 64 -14.05 5.23 1.09
N ASP A 65 -13.12 5.52 0.19
CA ASP A 65 -13.12 5.00 -1.18
C ASP A 65 -12.33 3.69 -1.21
N VAL A 66 -13.04 2.57 -1.03
CA VAL A 66 -12.39 1.26 -0.93
C VAL A 66 -12.70 0.37 -2.10
N ASN A 67 -11.61 -0.05 -2.72
CA ASN A 67 -11.54 -1.32 -3.42
C ASN A 67 -10.54 -2.23 -2.69
N GLY A 68 -11.04 -3.17 -1.86
CA GLY A 68 -10.23 -4.27 -1.32
C GLY A 68 -9.80 -4.20 0.16
N PHE A 69 -8.68 -4.85 0.48
CA PHE A 69 -8.21 -5.22 1.84
C PHE A 69 -7.76 -4.05 2.75
N LYS A 70 -7.92 -2.79 2.32
CA LYS A 70 -7.32 -1.62 2.96
C LYS A 70 -8.32 -0.74 3.71
N PHE A 71 -9.52 -1.29 3.98
CA PHE A 71 -10.59 -0.50 4.58
C PHE A 71 -10.15 0.19 5.88
N LEU A 72 -9.52 -0.56 6.77
CA LEU A 72 -9.06 -0.02 8.06
C LEU A 72 -8.05 1.13 7.85
N TYR A 73 -7.05 0.91 7.01
CA TYR A 73 -6.06 1.93 6.67
C TYR A 73 -6.70 3.21 6.12
N GLU A 74 -7.60 3.07 5.15
CA GLU A 74 -8.30 4.21 4.56
C GLU A 74 -9.20 4.92 5.57
N LEU A 75 -9.88 4.18 6.43
CA LEU A 75 -10.70 4.74 7.52
C LEU A 75 -9.85 5.59 8.47
N LEU A 76 -8.68 5.09 8.85
CA LEU A 76 -7.72 5.83 9.66
C LEU A 76 -7.21 7.08 8.94
N ALA A 77 -6.88 6.97 7.65
CA ALA A 77 -6.42 8.09 6.83
C ALA A 77 -7.49 9.18 6.67
N VAL A 78 -8.75 8.81 6.39
CA VAL A 78 -9.88 9.76 6.29
C VAL A 78 -10.17 10.42 7.63
N SER A 79 -10.03 9.68 8.72
CA SER A 79 -10.37 10.18 10.05
C SER A 79 -9.38 11.24 10.56
N ARG A 80 -8.18 11.32 10.01
CA ARG A 80 -7.14 12.31 10.39
C ARG A 80 -6.94 12.46 11.91
N GLY A 81 -6.85 11.35 12.62
CA GLY A 81 -6.63 11.34 14.07
C GLY A 81 -7.87 11.53 14.94
N ARG A 82 -9.06 11.68 14.35
CA ARG A 82 -10.32 11.94 15.10
C ARG A 82 -10.92 10.69 15.74
N LEU A 83 -10.52 9.49 15.33
CA LEU A 83 -10.99 8.25 15.92
C LEU A 83 -10.17 7.90 17.17
N ARG A 84 -10.85 7.55 18.25
CA ARG A 84 -10.23 6.87 19.38
C ARG A 84 -10.08 5.40 19.01
N VAL A 85 -8.86 4.90 19.07
CA VAL A 85 -8.51 3.54 18.65
C VAL A 85 -7.90 2.80 19.83
N ALA A 86 -8.35 1.57 20.05
CA ALA A 86 -7.74 0.61 20.96
C ALA A 86 -7.33 -0.63 20.16
N GLU A 87 -6.23 -1.25 20.54
CA GLU A 87 -5.79 -2.52 19.97
C GLU A 87 -5.94 -3.64 21.00
N VAL A 88 -6.32 -4.81 20.53
CA VAL A 88 -6.37 -6.05 21.32
C VAL A 88 -5.53 -7.10 20.60
N PRO A 89 -4.80 -7.97 21.32
CA PRO A 89 -4.04 -9.03 20.70
C PRO A 89 -4.96 -9.99 19.95
N LEU A 90 -4.53 -10.41 18.78
CA LEU A 90 -5.22 -11.39 17.95
C LEU A 90 -4.31 -12.57 17.68
N THR A 91 -4.75 -13.78 18.01
CA THR A 91 -4.08 -15.01 17.58
C THR A 91 -4.43 -15.29 16.13
N PHE A 92 -3.44 -15.15 15.25
CA PHE A 92 -3.61 -15.40 13.82
C PHE A 92 -3.30 -16.86 13.50
N GLN A 93 -4.31 -17.58 12.99
CA GLN A 93 -4.14 -18.96 12.53
C GLN A 93 -4.00 -19.02 11.00
N PRO A 94 -3.25 -20.01 10.48
CA PRO A 94 -3.12 -20.21 9.04
C PRO A 94 -4.50 -20.53 8.44
N ARG A 95 -4.73 -20.09 7.22
CA ARG A 95 -5.96 -20.42 6.49
C ARG A 95 -6.00 -21.93 6.21
N ILE A 96 -7.14 -22.55 6.47
CA ILE A 96 -7.37 -23.97 6.20
C ILE A 96 -7.44 -24.22 4.69
N SER A 97 -7.88 -23.23 3.89
CA SER A 97 -7.94 -23.32 2.43
C SER A 97 -7.76 -21.94 1.79
N GLY A 98 -7.23 -21.92 0.58
CA GLY A 98 -7.02 -20.73 -0.23
C GLY A 98 -5.57 -20.22 -0.28
N SER A 99 -5.13 -19.80 -1.46
CA SER A 99 -3.83 -19.14 -1.65
C SER A 99 -3.92 -17.65 -1.34
N SER A 100 -2.95 -17.12 -0.61
CA SER A 100 -2.82 -15.68 -0.43
C SER A 100 -2.29 -15.09 -1.74
N LYS A 101 -3.13 -14.37 -2.44
CA LYS A 101 -2.73 -13.59 -3.61
C LYS A 101 -2.08 -12.29 -3.13
N LEU A 102 -0.78 -12.31 -2.82
CA LEU A 102 0.05 -11.12 -2.87
C LEU A 102 0.31 -10.85 -4.35
N ASP A 103 -0.66 -10.25 -4.99
CA ASP A 103 -0.60 -9.88 -6.39
C ASP A 103 0.08 -8.52 -6.53
N LEU A 104 0.82 -8.32 -7.61
CA LEU A 104 1.39 -7.01 -7.97
C LEU A 104 0.31 -5.91 -7.96
N ALA A 105 -0.92 -6.25 -8.34
CA ALA A 105 -2.06 -5.36 -8.27
C ALA A 105 -2.36 -4.86 -6.85
N VAL A 106 -2.28 -5.73 -5.84
CA VAL A 106 -2.49 -5.37 -4.43
C VAL A 106 -1.39 -4.43 -3.93
N PHE A 107 -0.13 -4.70 -4.32
CA PHE A 107 0.99 -3.83 -4.00
C PHE A 107 0.85 -2.47 -4.66
N TRP A 108 0.49 -2.43 -5.94
CA TRP A 108 0.26 -1.21 -6.71
C TRP A 108 -0.82 -0.34 -6.08
N ASP A 109 -1.96 -0.92 -5.77
CA ASP A 109 -3.04 -0.23 -5.08
C ASP A 109 -2.64 0.29 -3.70
N PHE A 110 -1.80 -0.45 -2.96
CA PHE A 110 -1.28 0.00 -1.69
C PHE A 110 -0.37 1.22 -1.87
N LEU A 111 0.51 1.18 -2.86
CA LEU A 111 1.40 2.30 -3.18
C LEU A 111 0.61 3.56 -3.54
N ILE A 112 -0.42 3.44 -4.37
CA ILE A 112 -1.30 4.57 -4.71
C ILE A 112 -2.00 5.12 -3.47
N SER A 113 -2.52 4.26 -2.59
CA SER A 113 -3.18 4.67 -1.36
C SER A 113 -2.22 5.38 -0.40
N LEU A 114 -0.98 4.89 -0.30
CA LEU A 114 0.08 5.48 0.50
C LEU A 114 0.43 6.89 0.00
N LEU A 115 0.70 7.04 -1.29
CA LEU A 115 1.01 8.33 -1.91
C LEU A 115 -0.16 9.31 -1.83
N HIS A 116 -1.38 8.82 -1.99
CA HIS A 116 -2.59 9.63 -1.81
C HIS A 116 -2.72 10.14 -0.36
N SER A 117 -2.42 9.32 0.63
CA SER A 117 -2.41 9.73 2.04
C SER A 117 -1.29 10.73 2.33
N LEU A 118 -0.06 10.47 1.84
CA LEU A 118 1.09 11.35 1.99
C LEU A 118 0.90 12.72 1.33
N SER A 119 0.17 12.77 0.21
CA SER A 119 -0.19 14.04 -0.45
C SER A 119 -1.32 14.78 0.27
N PHE A 120 -1.63 14.44 1.53
CA PHE A 120 -2.75 14.98 2.29
C PHE A 120 -4.10 14.86 1.55
N ARG A 121 -4.19 13.85 0.63
CA ARG A 121 -5.35 13.60 -0.23
C ARG A 121 -5.67 14.74 -1.22
N LEU A 122 -4.69 15.60 -1.49
CA LEU A 122 -4.82 16.68 -2.48
C LEU A 122 -4.74 16.15 -3.90
N LEU A 123 -3.89 15.15 -4.15
CA LEU A 123 -3.75 14.53 -5.46
C LEU A 123 -4.76 13.38 -5.62
N PRO A 124 -5.60 13.40 -6.66
CA PRO A 124 -6.51 12.29 -6.92
C PRO A 124 -5.73 11.01 -7.27
N ARG A 125 -6.23 9.86 -6.87
CA ARG A 125 -5.59 8.55 -7.12
C ARG A 125 -5.26 8.30 -8.59
N ARG A 126 -6.13 8.79 -9.50
CA ARG A 126 -5.90 8.69 -10.96
C ARG A 126 -4.65 9.46 -11.40
N ALA A 127 -4.43 10.66 -10.86
CA ALA A 127 -3.24 11.45 -11.17
C ALA A 127 -1.96 10.77 -10.65
N ILE A 128 -2.01 10.21 -9.45
CA ILE A 128 -0.90 9.43 -8.87
C ILE A 128 -0.59 8.21 -9.73
N SER A 129 -1.60 7.43 -10.09
CA SER A 129 -1.45 6.27 -10.96
C SER A 129 -0.84 6.65 -12.32
N PHE A 130 -1.36 7.71 -12.94
CA PHE A 130 -0.83 8.22 -14.20
C PHE A 130 0.63 8.65 -14.09
N ALA A 131 0.99 9.38 -13.05
CA ALA A 131 2.36 9.82 -12.81
C ALA A 131 3.31 8.64 -12.60
N LEU A 132 2.89 7.62 -11.82
CA LEU A 132 3.69 6.41 -11.59
C LEU A 132 3.92 5.62 -12.89
N VAL A 133 2.88 5.41 -13.69
CA VAL A 133 2.99 4.72 -14.98
C VAL A 133 3.87 5.52 -15.93
N GLY A 134 3.66 6.83 -16.04
CA GLY A 134 4.48 7.68 -16.90
C GLY A 134 5.95 7.68 -16.49
N THR A 135 6.24 7.80 -15.19
CA THR A 135 7.61 7.75 -14.67
C THR A 135 8.27 6.40 -14.91
N SER A 136 7.53 5.29 -14.74
CA SER A 136 8.07 3.96 -15.04
C SER A 136 8.36 3.79 -16.53
N GLY A 137 7.52 4.31 -17.41
CA GLY A 137 7.76 4.32 -18.85
C GLY A 137 9.03 5.09 -19.24
N VAL A 138 9.21 6.28 -18.66
CA VAL A 138 10.46 7.07 -18.87
C VAL A 138 11.69 6.30 -18.37
N ALA A 139 11.60 5.67 -17.21
CA ALA A 139 12.71 4.88 -16.65
C ALA A 139 13.07 3.70 -17.58
N VAL A 140 12.07 2.95 -18.05
CA VAL A 140 12.28 1.85 -19.02
C VAL A 140 12.90 2.38 -20.31
N GLN A 141 12.41 3.50 -20.83
CA GLN A 141 12.93 4.15 -22.02
C GLN A 141 14.40 4.52 -21.89
N LEU A 142 14.78 5.13 -20.76
CA LEU A 142 16.18 5.52 -20.51
C LEU A 142 17.09 4.30 -20.39
N LEU A 143 16.64 3.26 -19.68
CA LEU A 143 17.39 2.02 -19.52
C LEU A 143 17.57 1.30 -20.88
N ALA A 144 16.52 1.20 -21.67
CA ALA A 144 16.59 0.61 -23.00
C ALA A 144 17.54 1.40 -23.93
N THR A 145 17.46 2.73 -23.89
CA THR A 145 18.38 3.57 -24.68
C THR A 145 19.83 3.37 -24.25
N GLN A 146 20.10 3.35 -22.96
CA GLN A 146 21.44 3.09 -22.41
C GLN A 146 21.98 1.71 -22.84
N LEU A 147 21.15 0.67 -22.72
CA LEU A 147 21.54 -0.69 -23.13
C LEU A 147 21.87 -0.77 -24.63
N LEU A 148 21.07 -0.15 -25.48
CA LEU A 148 21.32 -0.11 -26.92
C LEU A 148 22.59 0.66 -27.27
N MET A 149 22.89 1.74 -26.57
CA MET A 149 24.13 2.50 -26.76
C MET A 149 25.36 1.69 -26.36
N VAL A 150 25.31 0.99 -25.23
CA VAL A 150 26.46 0.21 -24.72
C VAL A 150 26.66 -1.07 -25.50
N SER A 151 25.59 -1.81 -25.81
CA SER A 151 25.69 -3.12 -26.48
C SER A 151 25.82 -3.04 -28.00
N GLY A 152 25.20 -2.04 -28.60
CA GLY A 152 25.11 -1.92 -30.06
C GLY A 152 26.08 -0.91 -30.71
N HIS A 153 26.90 -0.21 -29.95
CA HIS A 153 27.71 0.93 -30.41
C HIS A 153 26.89 1.96 -31.23
N LEU A 154 25.60 2.06 -30.91
CA LEU A 154 24.66 2.97 -31.55
C LEU A 154 24.78 4.37 -30.98
N GLY A 155 24.74 5.38 -31.83
CA GLY A 155 24.64 6.76 -31.38
C GLY A 155 23.26 7.04 -30.76
N PHE A 156 23.18 8.04 -29.86
CA PHE A 156 21.95 8.42 -29.17
C PHE A 156 20.74 8.62 -30.11
N GLY A 157 20.98 9.24 -31.27
CA GLY A 157 19.92 9.50 -32.28
C GLY A 157 19.33 8.23 -32.91
N GLN A 158 20.06 7.11 -32.90
CA GLN A 158 19.59 5.81 -33.40
C GLN A 158 19.00 4.94 -32.28
N ALA A 159 19.59 4.99 -31.11
CA ALA A 159 19.15 4.23 -29.93
C ALA A 159 17.78 4.67 -29.40
N LEU A 160 17.51 5.97 -29.43
CA LEU A 160 16.28 6.54 -28.88
C LEU A 160 15.00 6.03 -29.58
N PRO A 161 14.85 6.09 -30.93
CA PRO A 161 13.65 5.61 -31.59
C PRO A 161 13.48 4.10 -31.47
N LEU A 162 14.55 3.32 -31.46
CA LEU A 162 14.50 1.88 -31.26
C LEU A 162 14.03 1.52 -29.85
N ALA A 163 14.50 2.27 -28.84
CA ALA A 163 14.06 2.08 -27.47
C ALA A 163 12.58 2.45 -27.27
N VAL A 164 12.05 3.45 -28.00
CA VAL A 164 10.62 3.80 -27.97
C VAL A 164 9.78 2.63 -28.50
N VAL A 165 10.19 2.03 -29.62
CA VAL A 165 9.46 0.89 -30.20
C VAL A 165 9.53 -0.35 -29.30
N ALA A 166 10.64 -0.56 -28.60
CA ALA A 166 10.80 -1.69 -27.68
C ALA A 166 10.04 -1.52 -26.34
N ALA A 167 9.70 -0.29 -25.96
CA ALA A 167 8.98 0.04 -24.73
C ALA A 167 7.47 0.22 -24.91
N ALA A 168 6.97 0.21 -26.15
CA ALA A 168 5.54 0.34 -26.48
C ALA A 168 4.86 -1.03 -26.51
#